data_f8f2139ab83bd8e2e336af11e536ee2e
#
_entry.id   f8f2139ab83bd8e2e336af11e536ee2e
#
_cell.length_a   1.000
_cell.length_b   1.000
_cell.length_c   1.000
_cell.angle_alpha   90.00
_cell.angle_beta   90.00
_cell.angle_gamma   90.00
#
_symmetry.space_group_name_H-M   'P 1'
#
loop_
_entity.id
_entity.type
_entity.pdbx_description
1 polymer ?
#
loop_
_entity_poly.entity_id
_entity_poly.type
_entity_poly.pdbx_seq_one_letter_code
_entity_poly.pdbx_strand_id
1 'polypeptide(L)'
;MSETVRDLEIIKCLLTTRTQKEAATCANCSERTIYRRMTDPAFTAALAAERTKILATVTDELERLSLAGVRRLWAYIEDETADDKTVLRACGLALANAARYRENTDLKQRLEMLENAFKSAR
;
A
#
# COMPACT_ATOMS: atom_id res chain seq x y z
N MET A 1 -25.91 -20.41 -1.67
CA MET A 1 -24.85 -19.42 -2.01
C MET A 1 -24.10 -19.91 -3.23
N SER A 2 -23.94 -19.08 -4.23
CA SER A 2 -23.12 -19.43 -5.39
C SER A 2 -21.64 -19.57 -4.96
N GLU A 3 -20.90 -20.41 -5.64
CA GLU A 3 -19.48 -20.66 -5.36
C GLU A 3 -18.67 -19.35 -5.34
N THR A 4 -19.02 -18.41 -6.21
CA THR A 4 -18.43 -17.09 -6.34
C THR A 4 -18.63 -16.20 -5.10
N VAL A 5 -19.81 -16.24 -4.47
CA VAL A 5 -20.08 -15.46 -3.24
C VAL A 5 -19.25 -15.99 -2.08
N ARG A 6 -19.12 -17.31 -1.99
CA ARG A 6 -18.32 -17.97 -0.96
C ARG A 6 -16.82 -17.68 -1.12
N ASP A 7 -16.35 -17.62 -2.36
CA ASP A 7 -14.96 -17.27 -2.67
C ASP A 7 -14.65 -15.83 -2.26
N LEU A 8 -15.56 -14.89 -2.49
CA LEU A 8 -15.41 -13.50 -2.04
C LEU A 8 -15.33 -13.37 -0.51
N GLU A 9 -16.10 -14.16 0.24
CA GLU A 9 -16.01 -14.20 1.69
C GLU A 9 -14.66 -14.74 2.17
N ILE A 10 -14.18 -15.82 1.56
CA ILE A 10 -12.87 -16.39 1.86
C ILE A 10 -11.75 -15.38 1.55
N ILE A 11 -11.81 -14.70 0.40
CA ILE A 11 -10.85 -13.66 0.02
C ILE A 11 -10.82 -12.53 1.05
N LYS A 12 -11.99 -12.02 1.47
CA LYS A 12 -12.06 -10.99 2.52
C LYS A 12 -11.39 -11.45 3.82
N CYS A 13 -11.68 -12.68 4.24
CA CYS A 13 -11.08 -13.24 5.45
C CYS A 13 -9.57 -13.40 5.31
N LEU A 14 -9.06 -13.87 4.16
CA LEU A 14 -7.61 -13.97 3.90
C LEU A 14 -6.89 -12.62 3.89
N LEU A 15 -7.57 -11.55 3.52
CA LEU A 15 -7.01 -10.20 3.49
C LEU A 15 -7.04 -9.49 4.85
N THR A 16 -7.90 -9.93 5.77
CA THR A 16 -8.08 -9.29 7.08
C THR A 16 -7.44 -10.07 8.24
N THR A 17 -7.05 -11.32 8.03
CA THR A 17 -6.45 -12.19 9.04
C THR A 17 -4.96 -12.44 8.77
N ARG A 18 -4.22 -12.87 9.79
CA ARG A 18 -2.78 -13.13 9.69
C ARG A 18 -2.44 -14.55 9.25
N THR A 19 -3.32 -15.50 9.55
CA THR A 19 -3.07 -16.92 9.32
C THR A 19 -4.23 -17.57 8.56
N GLN A 20 -3.92 -18.65 7.83
CA GLN A 20 -4.95 -19.43 7.12
C GLN A 20 -5.97 -20.04 8.09
N LYS A 21 -5.55 -20.38 9.31
CA LYS A 21 -6.42 -20.88 10.37
C LYS A 21 -7.45 -19.83 10.80
N GLU A 22 -7.00 -18.61 11.04
CA GLU A 22 -7.89 -17.49 11.35
C GLU A 22 -8.84 -17.18 10.19
N ALA A 23 -8.34 -17.22 8.94
CA ALA A 23 -9.16 -17.03 7.75
C ALA A 23 -10.24 -18.12 7.63
N ALA A 24 -9.91 -19.37 7.90
CA ALA A 24 -10.86 -20.48 7.90
C ALA A 24 -11.96 -20.28 8.95
N THR A 25 -11.59 -19.85 10.16
CA THR A 25 -12.55 -19.52 11.22
C THR A 25 -13.44 -18.35 10.83
N CYS A 26 -12.85 -17.28 10.30
CA CYS A 26 -13.55 -16.10 9.81
C CYS A 26 -14.57 -16.44 8.71
N ALA A 27 -14.17 -17.26 7.74
CA ALA A 27 -15.01 -17.67 6.60
C ALA A 27 -15.94 -18.86 6.92
N ASN A 28 -15.97 -19.31 8.17
CA ASN A 28 -16.73 -20.48 8.61
C ASN A 28 -16.52 -21.71 7.71
N CYS A 29 -15.23 -22.04 7.45
CA CYS A 29 -14.83 -23.19 6.65
C CYS A 29 -13.61 -23.89 7.26
N SER A 30 -13.21 -25.04 6.68
CA SER A 30 -12.02 -25.75 7.12
C SER A 30 -10.74 -25.17 6.50
N GLU A 31 -9.60 -25.31 7.18
CA GLU A 31 -8.27 -24.95 6.62
C GLU A 31 -7.99 -25.70 5.30
N ARG A 32 -8.47 -26.94 5.19
CA ARG A 32 -8.39 -27.73 3.95
C ARG A 32 -9.14 -27.06 2.78
N THR A 33 -10.26 -26.41 3.07
CA THR A 33 -11.00 -25.64 2.06
C THR A 33 -10.19 -24.44 1.59
N ILE A 34 -9.58 -23.68 2.51
CA ILE A 34 -8.67 -22.57 2.19
C ILE A 34 -7.53 -23.06 1.31
N TYR A 35 -6.85 -24.14 1.75
CA TYR A 35 -5.73 -24.70 1.00
C TYR A 35 -6.12 -25.09 -0.43
N ARG A 36 -7.24 -25.79 -0.60
CA ARG A 36 -7.76 -26.19 -1.92
C ARG A 36 -8.04 -24.95 -2.80
N ARG A 37 -8.62 -23.89 -2.25
CA ARG A 37 -8.86 -22.65 -3.00
C ARG A 37 -7.57 -21.95 -3.39
N MET A 38 -6.59 -21.94 -2.51
CA MET A 38 -5.27 -21.37 -2.82
C MET A 38 -4.50 -22.11 -3.91
N THR A 39 -4.87 -23.35 -4.24
CA THR A 39 -4.32 -24.09 -5.39
C THR A 39 -5.06 -23.83 -6.70
N ASP A 40 -6.20 -23.15 -6.66
CA ASP A 40 -6.98 -22.76 -7.83
C ASP A 40 -6.42 -21.46 -8.44
N PRO A 41 -5.96 -21.47 -9.71
CA PRO A 41 -5.43 -20.28 -10.37
C PRO A 41 -6.43 -19.13 -10.47
N ALA A 42 -7.72 -19.42 -10.68
CA ALA A 42 -8.75 -18.39 -10.78
C ALA A 42 -8.97 -17.69 -9.42
N PHE A 43 -8.98 -18.46 -8.33
CA PHE A 43 -9.09 -17.93 -6.99
C PHE A 43 -7.86 -17.08 -6.59
N THR A 44 -6.67 -17.57 -6.88
CA THR A 44 -5.42 -16.82 -6.56
C THR A 44 -5.31 -15.54 -7.38
N ALA A 45 -5.76 -15.52 -8.63
CA ALA A 45 -5.84 -14.30 -9.43
C ALA A 45 -6.85 -13.28 -8.84
N ALA A 46 -8.03 -13.75 -8.41
CA ALA A 46 -9.02 -12.90 -7.76
C ALA A 46 -8.49 -12.32 -6.41
N LEU A 47 -7.83 -13.14 -5.60
CA LEU A 47 -7.19 -12.72 -4.36
C LEU A 47 -6.11 -11.66 -4.62
N ALA A 48 -5.27 -11.85 -5.63
CA ALA A 48 -4.23 -10.89 -6.02
C ALA A 48 -4.85 -9.57 -6.49
N ALA A 49 -5.93 -9.60 -7.27
CA ALA A 49 -6.64 -8.41 -7.72
C ALA A 49 -7.23 -7.62 -6.54
N GLU A 50 -7.87 -8.27 -5.58
CA GLU A 50 -8.41 -7.61 -4.39
C GLU A 50 -7.29 -7.03 -3.50
N ARG A 51 -6.17 -7.74 -3.36
CA ARG A 51 -4.99 -7.23 -2.64
C ARG A 51 -4.42 -5.97 -3.30
N THR A 52 -4.38 -5.92 -4.62
CA THR A 52 -3.93 -4.74 -5.38
C THR A 52 -4.86 -3.55 -5.16
N LYS A 53 -6.18 -3.75 -5.11
CA LYS A 53 -7.15 -2.68 -4.81
C LYS A 53 -6.94 -2.10 -3.41
N ILE A 54 -6.73 -2.96 -2.41
CA ILE A 54 -6.46 -2.52 -1.03
C ILE A 54 -5.16 -1.72 -0.97
N LEU A 55 -4.10 -2.19 -1.63
CA LEU A 55 -2.83 -1.47 -1.69
C LEU A 55 -2.97 -0.10 -2.36
N ALA A 56 -3.74 0.01 -3.44
CA ALA A 56 -4.04 1.29 -4.09
C ALA A 56 -4.75 2.24 -3.12
N THR A 57 -5.78 1.77 -2.41
CA THR A 57 -6.50 2.57 -1.41
C THR A 57 -5.57 3.04 -0.28
N VAL A 58 -4.72 2.15 0.24
CA VAL A 58 -3.73 2.50 1.28
C VAL A 58 -2.73 3.52 0.76
N THR A 59 -2.28 3.39 -0.49
CA THR A 59 -1.37 4.35 -1.11
C THR A 59 -2.01 5.73 -1.22
N ASP A 60 -3.26 5.81 -1.70
CA ASP A 60 -4.01 7.07 -1.79
C ASP A 60 -4.18 7.75 -0.42
N GLU A 61 -4.49 6.98 0.62
CA GLU A 61 -4.60 7.51 1.99
C GLU A 61 -3.25 7.98 2.54
N LEU A 62 -2.17 7.27 2.25
CA LEU A 62 -0.81 7.69 2.64
C LEU A 62 -0.38 8.97 1.92
N GLU A 63 -0.75 9.14 0.65
CA GLU A 63 -0.50 10.38 -0.09
C GLU A 63 -1.25 11.57 0.54
N ARG A 64 -2.53 11.40 0.88
CA ARG A 64 -3.31 12.42 1.58
C ARG A 64 -2.72 12.77 2.95
N LEU A 65 -2.32 11.74 3.71
CA LEU A 65 -1.66 11.93 5.01
C LEU A 65 -0.32 12.66 4.86
N SER A 66 0.45 12.35 3.81
CA SER A 66 1.71 13.01 3.51
C SER A 66 1.50 14.49 3.21
N LEU A 67 0.49 14.86 2.43
CA LEU A 67 0.13 16.27 2.19
C LEU A 67 -0.26 17.00 3.48
N ALA A 68 -1.04 16.36 4.33
CA ALA A 68 -1.39 16.91 5.65
C ALA A 68 -0.15 17.07 6.54
N GLY A 69 0.77 16.10 6.51
CA GLY A 69 2.04 16.15 7.22
C GLY A 69 2.92 17.31 6.76
N VAL A 70 3.04 17.52 5.46
CA VAL A 70 3.79 18.65 4.88
C VAL A 70 3.21 19.99 5.34
N ARG A 71 1.89 20.16 5.30
CA ARG A 71 1.21 21.38 5.78
C ARG A 71 1.46 21.61 7.28
N ARG A 72 1.45 20.55 8.06
CA ARG A 72 1.72 20.63 9.51
C ARG A 72 3.17 21.03 9.80
N LEU A 73 4.13 20.43 9.08
CA LEU A 73 5.54 20.81 9.16
C LEU A 73 5.74 22.27 8.78
N TRP A 74 5.10 22.73 7.70
CA TRP A 74 5.16 24.12 7.26
C TRP A 74 4.65 25.06 8.33
N ALA A 75 3.51 24.75 8.95
CA ALA A 75 2.95 25.55 10.04
C ALA A 75 3.91 25.68 11.24
N TYR A 76 4.65 24.63 11.59
CA TYR A 76 5.67 24.69 12.64
C TYR A 76 6.87 25.55 12.26
N ILE A 77 7.26 25.57 11.00
CA ILE A 77 8.39 26.37 10.50
C ILE A 77 8.03 27.85 10.49
N GLU A 78 6.79 28.21 10.19
CA GLU A 78 6.29 29.58 10.16
C GLU A 78 5.83 30.12 11.53
N ASP A 79 5.73 29.26 12.54
CA ASP A 79 5.29 29.64 13.88
C ASP A 79 6.44 30.33 14.66
N GLU A 80 6.40 31.66 14.72
CA GLU A 80 7.36 32.47 15.46
C GLU A 80 7.36 32.20 16.97
N THR A 81 6.31 31.53 17.50
CA THR A 81 6.19 31.17 18.92
C THR A 81 6.73 29.77 19.23
N ALA A 82 7.03 28.97 18.21
CA ALA A 82 7.61 27.67 18.39
C ALA A 82 9.05 27.74 18.88
N ASP A 83 9.45 26.78 19.72
CA ASP A 83 10.81 26.74 20.20
C ASP A 83 11.79 26.36 19.08
N ASP A 84 12.99 26.94 19.10
CA ASP A 84 14.04 26.75 18.09
C ASP A 84 14.38 25.28 17.83
N LYS A 85 14.33 24.44 18.87
CA LYS A 85 14.61 23.00 18.77
C LYS A 85 13.54 22.27 17.96
N THR A 86 12.27 22.63 18.14
CA THR A 86 11.15 22.07 17.36
C THR A 86 11.23 22.51 15.91
N VAL A 87 11.53 23.79 15.65
CA VAL A 87 11.70 24.32 14.28
C VAL A 87 12.87 23.65 13.57
N LEU A 88 14.03 23.53 14.21
CA LEU A 88 15.20 22.84 13.64
C LEU A 88 14.91 21.38 13.31
N ARG A 89 14.19 20.68 14.19
CA ARG A 89 13.80 19.29 13.96
C ARG A 89 12.83 19.18 12.77
N ALA A 90 11.85 20.06 12.66
CA ALA A 90 10.91 20.09 11.53
C ALA A 90 11.62 20.38 10.22
N CYS A 91 12.53 21.36 10.18
CA CYS A 91 13.36 21.66 9.00
C CYS A 91 14.24 20.47 8.59
N GLY A 92 14.89 19.81 9.54
CA GLY A 92 15.71 18.63 9.29
C GLY A 92 14.92 17.48 8.69
N LEU A 93 13.71 17.20 9.22
CA LEU A 93 12.81 16.18 8.66
C LEU A 93 12.33 16.54 7.25
N ALA A 94 11.98 17.80 7.01
CA ALA A 94 11.54 18.25 5.69
C ALA A 94 12.64 18.10 4.65
N LEU A 95 13.87 18.50 4.95
CA LEU A 95 15.03 18.39 4.06
C LEU A 95 15.39 16.93 3.78
N ALA A 96 15.43 16.07 4.82
CA ALA A 96 15.73 14.65 4.65
C ALA A 96 14.70 13.93 3.77
N ASN A 97 13.41 14.23 3.97
CA ASN A 97 12.36 13.65 3.16
C ASN A 97 12.34 14.19 1.72
N ALA A 98 12.63 15.47 1.51
CA ALA A 98 12.74 16.05 0.17
C ALA A 98 13.83 15.38 -0.66
N ALA A 99 14.99 15.07 -0.07
CA ALA A 99 16.07 14.35 -0.73
C ALA A 99 15.63 12.93 -1.15
N ARG A 100 15.00 12.17 -0.24
CA ARG A 100 14.48 10.82 -0.54
C ARG A 100 13.40 10.83 -1.61
N TYR A 101 12.49 11.79 -1.60
CA TYR A 101 11.46 11.93 -2.63
C TYR A 101 12.06 12.18 -4.01
N ARG A 102 13.09 13.03 -4.09
CA ARG A 102 13.78 13.34 -5.34
C ARG A 102 14.48 12.10 -5.90
N GLU A 103 15.20 11.35 -5.08
CA GLU A 103 15.88 10.11 -5.48
C GLU A 103 14.88 9.06 -5.99
N ASN A 104 13.75 8.86 -5.28
CA ASN A 104 12.73 7.90 -5.67
C ASN A 104 12.01 8.31 -6.97
N THR A 105 11.78 9.59 -7.19
CA THR A 105 11.17 10.10 -8.43
C THR A 105 12.09 9.90 -9.61
N ASP A 106 13.36 10.21 -9.49
CA ASP A 106 14.38 9.98 -10.51
C ASP A 106 14.48 8.50 -10.88
N LEU A 107 14.48 7.61 -9.89
CA LEU A 107 14.53 6.17 -10.11
C LEU A 107 13.32 5.65 -10.86
N LYS A 108 12.12 6.10 -10.51
CA LYS A 108 10.89 5.74 -11.23
C LYS A 108 10.93 6.21 -12.69
N GLN A 109 11.33 7.45 -12.93
CA GLN A 109 11.42 7.98 -14.29
C GLN A 109 12.42 7.20 -15.14
N ARG A 110 13.57 6.82 -14.59
CA ARG A 110 14.58 6.00 -15.29
C ARG A 110 14.04 4.60 -15.61
N LEU A 111 13.30 3.98 -14.68
CA LEU A 111 12.65 2.68 -14.92
C LEU A 111 11.61 2.77 -16.03
N GLU A 112 10.74 3.76 -16.02
CA GLU A 112 9.75 3.98 -17.07
C GLU A 112 10.39 4.21 -18.45
N MET A 113 11.48 4.97 -18.51
CA MET A 113 12.26 5.17 -19.74
C MET A 113 12.85 3.86 -20.28
N LEU A 114 13.39 3.02 -19.40
CA LEU A 114 13.94 1.72 -19.78
C LEU A 114 12.83 0.78 -20.25
N GLU A 115 11.71 0.68 -19.53
CA GLU A 115 10.57 -0.14 -19.95
C GLU A 115 10.02 0.27 -21.32
N ASN A 116 9.90 1.58 -21.57
CA ASN A 116 9.44 2.10 -22.85
C ASN A 116 10.45 1.80 -23.98
N ALA A 117 11.73 1.91 -23.70
CA ALA A 117 12.78 1.55 -24.66
C ALA A 117 12.76 0.06 -25.02
N PHE A 118 12.52 -0.83 -24.05
CA PHE A 118 12.38 -2.26 -24.29
C PHE A 118 11.10 -2.62 -25.05
N LYS A 119 9.99 -1.90 -24.80
CA LYS A 119 8.72 -2.10 -25.55
C LYS A 119 8.84 -1.64 -27.01
N SER A 120 9.58 -0.57 -27.27
CA SER A 120 9.78 -0.06 -28.64
C SER A 120 10.84 -0.81 -29.45
N ALA A 121 11.68 -1.63 -28.81
CA ALA A 121 12.69 -2.48 -29.46
C ALA A 121 12.14 -3.87 -29.90
N ARG A 122 10.88 -4.18 -29.64
CA ARG A 122 10.17 -5.39 -30.04
C ARG A 122 9.21 -5.12 -31.20
#